data_6f17d3f144d640e652d689b360875491
#
_entry.id   6f17d3f144d640e652d689b360875491
#
_cell.length_a   1.000
_cell.length_b   1.000
_cell.length_c   1.000
_cell.angle_alpha   90.00
_cell.angle_beta   90.00
_cell.angle_gamma   90.00
#
_symmetry.space_group_name_H-M   'P 1'
#
loop_
_entity.id
_entity.type
_entity.pdbx_description
1 polymer ?
#
loop_
_entity_poly.entity_id
_entity_poly.type
_entity_poly.pdbx_seq_one_letter_code
_entity_poly.pdbx_strand_id
1 'polypeptide(L)'
;TIEDLVSLSLLIRDPKQRDNLVALNVINDNNASEALELRGKRYLEKAAMITASVDVPLKQISRYDLNIASGIIHTAKEHGVTDVIIGLHRKVNIVDSFFGMLAENLLKGLHREVMIAKFLMPINTIRRINIAVPPKAEYEAGFQKWVEHFCRMGSTLGCRVHFFANEETTTLLQILVKKRFSSTMTDFSRLDDWGDLLLLTGQVNYDHLLVIISARRGSISYDPAFERLPAQLGKYFANNSLIVLYPDQLGEPQDMLSFSNPRGNNEDQHYEKVGKWFYKWFK
;
A
#
# COMPACT_ATOMS: atom_id res chain seq x y z
N THR A 1 0.35 -9.50 12.62
CA THR A 1 1.17 -9.24 13.82
C THR A 1 2.10 -8.06 13.61
N ILE A 2 2.78 -7.58 14.65
CA ILE A 2 3.80 -6.51 14.50
C ILE A 2 4.94 -7.00 13.62
N GLU A 3 5.33 -8.24 13.78
CA GLU A 3 6.37 -8.88 12.96
C GLU A 3 6.05 -8.80 11.47
N ASP A 4 4.82 -9.12 11.10
CA ASP A 4 4.41 -9.10 9.68
C ASP A 4 4.43 -7.69 9.11
N LEU A 5 4.05 -6.67 9.90
CA LEU A 5 4.07 -5.27 9.45
C LEU A 5 5.50 -4.73 9.29
N VAL A 6 6.36 -5.03 10.24
CA VAL A 6 7.78 -4.66 10.15
C VAL A 6 8.44 -5.39 8.98
N SER A 7 8.16 -6.68 8.82
CA SER A 7 8.66 -7.45 7.67
C SER A 7 8.15 -6.90 6.34
N LEU A 8 6.88 -6.52 6.24
CA LEU A 8 6.34 -5.87 5.05
C LEU A 8 7.08 -4.57 4.75
N SER A 9 7.30 -3.72 5.77
CA SER A 9 8.01 -2.44 5.57
C SER A 9 9.46 -2.66 5.11
N LEU A 10 10.14 -3.69 5.61
CA LEU A 10 11.49 -4.06 5.17
C LEU A 10 11.51 -4.62 3.74
N LEU A 11 10.51 -5.42 3.35
CA LEU A 11 10.41 -6.04 2.03
C LEU A 11 10.13 -5.02 0.90
N ILE A 12 9.36 -3.98 1.19
CA ILE A 12 9.03 -2.95 0.19
C ILE A 12 10.07 -1.83 0.13
N ARG A 13 10.82 -1.61 1.22
CA ARG A 13 11.83 -0.55 1.32
C ARG A 13 12.88 -0.67 0.22
N ASP A 14 13.30 0.46 -0.36
CA ASP A 14 14.47 0.49 -1.23
C ASP A 14 15.75 0.40 -0.38
N PRO A 15 16.58 -0.64 -0.52
CA PRO A 15 17.83 -0.78 0.25
C PRO A 15 18.83 0.36 -0.03
N LYS A 16 18.72 1.04 -1.16
CA LYS A 16 19.59 2.15 -1.54
C LYS A 16 19.21 3.45 -0.84
N GLN A 17 17.96 3.58 -0.40
CA GLN A 17 17.51 4.73 0.38
C GLN A 17 17.83 4.50 1.86
N ARG A 18 18.55 5.45 2.45
CA ARG A 18 18.93 5.41 3.88
C ARG A 18 17.84 5.95 4.80
N ASP A 19 16.61 6.04 4.32
CA ASP A 19 15.50 6.56 5.09
C ASP A 19 15.18 5.68 6.30
N ASN A 20 14.96 6.33 7.43
CA ASN A 20 14.61 5.66 8.68
C ASN A 20 13.17 5.16 8.60
N LEU A 21 12.95 3.94 9.06
CA LEU A 21 11.60 3.48 9.35
C LEU A 21 11.05 4.20 10.58
N VAL A 22 9.76 4.45 10.58
CA VAL A 22 9.04 5.02 11.72
C VAL A 22 8.02 4.01 12.22
N ALA A 23 8.15 3.58 13.47
CA ALA A 23 7.11 2.83 14.16
C ALA A 23 6.31 3.80 15.04
N LEU A 24 5.02 3.86 14.79
CA LEU A 24 4.10 4.77 15.47
C LEU A 24 3.08 4.00 16.30
N ASN A 25 2.95 4.37 17.56
CA ASN A 25 1.82 4.02 18.42
C ASN A 25 1.00 5.28 18.71
N VAL A 26 -0.26 5.31 18.30
CA VAL A 26 -1.17 6.42 18.61
C VAL A 26 -2.06 6.02 19.77
N ILE A 27 -2.10 6.88 20.78
CA ILE A 27 -2.96 6.75 21.96
C ILE A 27 -4.06 7.80 21.85
N ASN A 28 -5.31 7.36 21.84
CA ASN A 28 -6.44 8.28 21.84
C ASN A 28 -6.57 8.92 23.22
N ASP A 29 -6.52 10.26 23.28
CA ASP A 29 -6.60 11.05 24.54
C ASP A 29 -7.82 10.69 25.40
N ASN A 30 -8.95 10.40 24.77
CA ASN A 30 -10.20 10.09 25.48
C ASN A 30 -10.20 8.71 26.13
N ASN A 31 -9.33 7.80 25.69
CA ASN A 31 -9.28 6.41 26.15
C ASN A 31 -7.87 6.00 26.64
N ALA A 32 -7.03 6.98 26.95
CA ALA A 32 -5.68 6.73 27.45
C ALA A 32 -5.74 5.93 28.76
N SER A 33 -4.92 4.88 28.81
CA SER A 33 -4.76 4.06 30.02
C SER A 33 -3.32 3.54 30.06
N GLU A 34 -2.81 3.34 31.28
CA GLU A 34 -1.45 2.79 31.49
C GLU A 34 -1.26 1.43 30.77
N ALA A 35 -2.31 0.60 30.73
CA ALA A 35 -2.26 -0.68 30.03
C ALA A 35 -2.09 -0.51 28.51
N LEU A 36 -2.72 0.50 27.90
CA LEU A 36 -2.58 0.79 26.47
C LEU A 36 -1.18 1.35 26.15
N GLU A 37 -0.68 2.22 27.02
CA GLU A 37 0.67 2.77 26.91
C GLU A 37 1.74 1.68 26.99
N LEU A 38 1.66 0.82 28.00
CA LEU A 38 2.59 -0.27 28.19
C LEU A 38 2.54 -1.27 27.03
N ARG A 39 1.35 -1.54 26.49
CA ARG A 39 1.18 -2.40 25.30
C ARG A 39 1.81 -1.76 24.07
N GLY A 40 1.57 -0.46 23.85
CA GLY A 40 2.18 0.31 22.77
C GLY A 40 3.70 0.30 22.84
N LYS A 41 4.27 0.55 24.02
CA LYS A 41 5.71 0.49 24.26
C LYS A 41 6.30 -0.88 23.89
N ARG A 42 5.69 -1.97 24.33
CA ARG A 42 6.12 -3.34 23.98
C ARG A 42 6.10 -3.59 22.46
N TYR A 43 5.11 -3.05 21.75
CA TYR A 43 5.03 -3.17 20.29
C TYR A 43 6.15 -2.39 19.59
N LEU A 44 6.48 -1.19 20.07
CA LEU A 44 7.58 -0.39 19.54
C LEU A 44 8.93 -1.05 19.82
N GLU A 45 9.16 -1.57 21.03
CA GLU A 45 10.37 -2.30 21.39
C GLU A 45 10.54 -3.55 20.51
N LYS A 46 9.46 -4.30 20.27
CA LYS A 46 9.49 -5.49 19.39
C LYS A 46 9.82 -5.11 17.94
N ALA A 47 9.25 -4.04 17.43
CA ALA A 47 9.59 -3.52 16.10
C ALA A 47 11.07 -3.14 16.01
N ALA A 48 11.62 -2.48 17.05
CA ALA A 48 13.01 -2.09 17.10
C ALA A 48 13.96 -3.30 17.14
N MET A 49 13.61 -4.37 17.86
CA MET A 49 14.41 -5.60 17.88
C MET A 49 14.50 -6.25 16.49
N ILE A 50 13.38 -6.28 15.75
CA ILE A 50 13.33 -6.87 14.40
C ILE A 50 14.18 -6.03 13.43
N THR A 51 14.03 -4.71 13.42
CA THR A 51 14.78 -3.85 12.50
C THR A 51 16.28 -3.82 12.84
N ALA A 52 16.64 -3.89 14.12
CA ALA A 52 18.03 -3.98 14.56
C ALA A 52 18.70 -5.29 14.10
N SER A 53 17.97 -6.40 13.98
CA SER A 53 18.52 -7.66 13.49
C SER A 53 18.95 -7.65 12.02
N VAL A 54 18.54 -6.62 11.28
CA VAL A 54 18.87 -6.41 9.86
C VAL A 54 19.54 -5.04 9.60
N ASP A 55 20.08 -4.43 10.65
CA ASP A 55 20.80 -3.14 10.61
C ASP A 55 19.99 -1.99 9.98
N VAL A 56 18.67 -1.98 10.15
CA VAL A 56 17.80 -0.90 9.68
C VAL A 56 17.40 -0.01 10.84
N PRO A 57 17.74 1.30 10.80
CA PRO A 57 17.36 2.27 11.85
C PRO A 57 15.84 2.39 11.95
N LEU A 58 15.31 2.36 13.18
CA LEU A 58 13.90 2.56 13.47
C LEU A 58 13.69 3.72 14.43
N LYS A 59 12.90 4.72 14.01
CA LYS A 59 12.41 5.75 14.91
C LYS A 59 11.14 5.29 15.59
N GLN A 60 11.15 5.20 16.92
CA GLN A 60 9.99 4.83 17.72
C GLN A 60 9.26 6.08 18.18
N ILE A 61 7.96 6.15 17.93
CA ILE A 61 7.11 7.31 18.31
C ILE A 61 5.87 6.78 19.02
N SER A 62 5.64 7.29 20.23
CA SER A 62 4.35 7.18 20.91
C SER A 62 3.72 8.56 20.94
N ARG A 63 2.51 8.68 20.43
CA ARG A 63 1.82 9.96 20.26
C ARG A 63 0.44 9.92 20.86
N TYR A 64 0.09 10.93 21.61
CA TYR A 64 -1.28 11.22 22.01
C TYR A 64 -1.96 12.09 20.96
N ASP A 65 -3.17 11.76 20.58
CA ASP A 65 -3.95 12.55 19.62
C ASP A 65 -5.44 12.34 19.83
N LEU A 66 -6.27 13.21 19.26
CA LEU A 66 -7.74 13.15 19.36
C LEU A 66 -8.31 11.84 18.82
N ASN A 67 -7.70 11.29 17.77
CA ASN A 67 -8.03 10.00 17.19
C ASN A 67 -6.83 9.41 16.45
N ILE A 68 -6.91 8.12 16.14
CA ILE A 68 -5.80 7.38 15.52
C ILE A 68 -5.45 7.95 14.14
N ALA A 69 -6.45 8.32 13.31
CA ALA A 69 -6.19 8.87 11.98
C ALA A 69 -5.42 10.19 12.05
N SER A 70 -5.82 11.10 12.94
CA SER A 70 -5.12 12.38 13.14
C SER A 70 -3.67 12.18 13.56
N GLY A 71 -3.42 11.28 14.51
CA GLY A 71 -2.07 10.96 14.96
C GLY A 71 -1.18 10.42 13.85
N ILE A 72 -1.70 9.55 12.98
CA ILE A 72 -0.99 9.04 11.82
C ILE A 72 -0.70 10.17 10.82
N ILE A 73 -1.70 11.01 10.50
CA ILE A 73 -1.56 12.13 9.53
C ILE A 73 -0.52 13.13 10.01
N HIS A 74 -0.59 13.54 11.28
CA HIS A 74 0.35 14.49 11.86
C HIS A 74 1.78 13.93 11.84
N THR A 75 1.96 12.69 12.29
CA THR A 75 3.28 12.05 12.29
C THR A 75 3.83 11.88 10.87
N ALA A 76 2.99 11.47 9.92
CA ALA A 76 3.42 11.33 8.53
C ALA A 76 3.89 12.66 7.92
N LYS A 77 3.21 13.76 8.21
CA LYS A 77 3.60 15.11 7.77
C LYS A 77 4.87 15.61 8.46
N GLU A 78 4.98 15.45 9.78
CA GLU A 78 6.14 15.87 10.58
C GLU A 78 7.43 15.16 10.18
N HIS A 79 7.32 13.92 9.73
CA HIS A 79 8.49 13.09 9.39
C HIS A 79 8.67 12.85 7.90
N GLY A 80 7.89 13.51 7.04
CA GLY A 80 7.99 13.35 5.59
C GLY A 80 7.75 11.92 5.11
N VAL A 81 6.87 11.17 5.80
CA VAL A 81 6.59 9.77 5.48
C VAL A 81 5.95 9.65 4.11
N THR A 82 6.46 8.74 3.29
CA THR A 82 5.97 8.48 1.93
C THR A 82 5.03 7.28 1.85
N ASP A 83 5.13 6.36 2.82
CA ASP A 83 4.37 5.12 2.86
C ASP A 83 3.84 4.87 4.27
N VAL A 84 2.56 4.57 4.38
CA VAL A 84 1.92 4.24 5.64
C VAL A 84 1.38 2.83 5.59
N ILE A 85 1.81 1.99 6.53
CA ILE A 85 1.36 0.60 6.66
C ILE A 85 0.55 0.47 7.94
N ILE A 86 -0.68 0.00 7.82
CA ILE A 86 -1.60 -0.23 8.94
C ILE A 86 -1.95 -1.71 9.00
N GLY A 87 -1.75 -2.31 10.15
CA GLY A 87 -2.12 -3.70 10.40
C GLY A 87 -3.52 -3.83 10.99
N LEU A 88 -4.25 -4.79 10.51
CA LEU A 88 -5.57 -5.13 11.05
C LEU A 88 -5.49 -6.31 12.00
N HIS A 89 -6.29 -6.24 13.06
CA HIS A 89 -6.40 -7.34 14.00
C HIS A 89 -7.15 -8.52 13.35
N ARG A 90 -6.65 -9.76 13.50
CA ARG A 90 -7.22 -10.97 12.89
C ARG A 90 -8.70 -11.22 13.22
N LYS A 91 -9.17 -10.70 14.37
CA LYS A 91 -10.53 -10.91 14.88
C LYS A 91 -11.55 -9.82 14.51
N VAL A 92 -11.12 -8.77 13.81
CA VAL A 92 -12.01 -7.65 13.45
C VAL A 92 -12.66 -7.91 12.11
N ASN A 93 -13.92 -7.49 11.97
CA ASN A 93 -14.64 -7.58 10.71
C ASN A 93 -13.87 -6.83 9.60
N ILE A 94 -13.66 -7.49 8.46
CA ILE A 94 -12.91 -6.93 7.32
C ILE A 94 -13.53 -5.61 6.86
N VAL A 95 -14.85 -5.55 6.78
CA VAL A 95 -15.58 -4.37 6.30
C VAL A 95 -15.27 -3.13 7.13
N ASP A 96 -15.38 -3.24 8.46
CA ASP A 96 -15.17 -2.12 9.38
C ASP A 96 -13.68 -1.72 9.46
N SER A 97 -12.79 -2.65 9.14
CA SER A 97 -11.35 -2.48 9.32
C SER A 97 -10.65 -1.87 8.13
N PHE A 98 -10.97 -2.32 6.90
CA PHE A 98 -10.32 -1.81 5.68
C PHE A 98 -10.96 -0.53 5.15
N PHE A 99 -12.26 -0.36 5.41
CA PHE A 99 -13.07 0.67 4.77
C PHE A 99 -13.87 1.51 5.78
N GLY A 100 -13.65 1.28 7.07
CA GLY A 100 -14.33 2.02 8.12
C GLY A 100 -13.79 3.44 8.32
N MET A 101 -14.32 4.13 9.32
CA MET A 101 -14.05 5.53 9.63
C MET A 101 -12.55 5.88 9.73
N LEU A 102 -11.72 4.95 10.23
CA LEU A 102 -10.27 5.14 10.31
C LEU A 102 -9.66 5.32 8.90
N ALA A 103 -9.97 4.39 8.00
CA ALA A 103 -9.46 4.42 6.63
C ALA A 103 -9.95 5.66 5.88
N GLU A 104 -11.25 5.99 5.97
CA GLU A 104 -11.81 7.18 5.34
C GLU A 104 -11.16 8.47 5.83
N ASN A 105 -11.01 8.64 7.14
CA ASN A 105 -10.41 9.84 7.72
C ASN A 105 -8.93 9.96 7.34
N LEU A 106 -8.23 8.82 7.32
CA LEU A 106 -6.83 8.78 6.92
C LEU A 106 -6.66 9.19 5.44
N LEU A 107 -7.47 8.62 4.55
CA LEU A 107 -7.40 8.90 3.11
C LEU A 107 -7.78 10.33 2.75
N LYS A 108 -8.66 10.98 3.53
CA LYS A 108 -8.98 12.42 3.37
C LYS A 108 -7.82 13.33 3.76
N GLY A 109 -7.04 12.94 4.76
CA GLY A 109 -5.96 13.79 5.31
C GLY A 109 -4.55 13.47 4.81
N LEU A 110 -4.37 12.34 4.12
CA LEU A 110 -3.07 11.85 3.67
C LEU A 110 -3.11 11.44 2.19
N HIS A 111 -2.30 12.11 1.37
CA HIS A 111 -2.19 11.87 -0.07
C HIS A 111 -1.02 10.95 -0.44
N ARG A 112 -0.36 10.36 0.55
CA ARG A 112 0.71 9.39 0.38
C ARG A 112 0.17 7.98 0.20
N GLU A 113 1.04 7.04 -0.13
CA GLU A 113 0.66 5.63 -0.23
C GLU A 113 0.19 5.09 1.12
N VAL A 114 -0.94 4.39 1.11
CA VAL A 114 -1.49 3.75 2.31
C VAL A 114 -1.74 2.28 2.01
N MET A 115 -1.13 1.41 2.80
CA MET A 115 -1.37 -0.03 2.79
C MET A 115 -2.09 -0.44 4.05
N ILE A 116 -3.24 -1.07 3.91
CA ILE A 116 -3.97 -1.68 5.01
C ILE A 116 -3.82 -3.19 4.87
N ALA A 117 -3.14 -3.83 5.82
CA ALA A 117 -2.70 -5.21 5.70
C ALA A 117 -3.30 -6.12 6.78
N LYS A 118 -3.72 -7.31 6.37
CA LYS A 118 -4.14 -8.42 7.22
C LYS A 118 -3.37 -9.66 6.86
N PHE A 119 -2.54 -10.18 7.78
CA PHE A 119 -1.81 -11.41 7.59
C PHE A 119 -2.40 -12.54 8.45
N LEU A 120 -2.74 -13.65 7.84
CA LEU A 120 -3.22 -14.85 8.53
C LEU A 120 -2.09 -15.85 8.76
N MET A 121 -1.00 -15.73 8.01
CA MET A 121 0.22 -16.50 8.11
C MET A 121 1.44 -15.57 8.10
N PRO A 122 2.62 -16.01 8.52
CA PRO A 122 3.83 -15.21 8.45
C PRO A 122 4.14 -14.79 7.01
N ILE A 123 4.51 -13.53 6.80
CA ILE A 123 4.72 -12.95 5.46
C ILE A 123 5.81 -13.69 4.66
N ASN A 124 6.81 -14.23 5.34
CA ASN A 124 7.90 -15.00 4.73
C ASN A 124 7.51 -16.40 4.24
N THR A 125 6.28 -16.84 4.51
CA THR A 125 5.75 -18.13 4.04
C THR A 125 4.84 -17.97 2.81
N ILE A 126 4.64 -16.75 2.33
CA ILE A 126 3.85 -16.45 1.14
C ILE A 126 4.53 -17.01 -0.11
N ARG A 127 3.78 -17.78 -0.90
CA ARG A 127 4.28 -18.44 -2.11
C ARG A 127 3.91 -17.73 -3.40
N ARG A 128 2.92 -16.88 -3.37
CA ARG A 128 2.47 -16.07 -4.51
C ARG A 128 1.83 -14.78 -4.04
N ILE A 129 2.09 -13.71 -4.77
CA ILE A 129 1.44 -12.42 -4.60
C ILE A 129 0.51 -12.22 -5.79
N ASN A 130 -0.79 -12.20 -5.55
CA ASN A 130 -1.81 -11.94 -6.56
C ASN A 130 -2.27 -10.49 -6.43
N ILE A 131 -2.13 -9.70 -7.48
CA ILE A 131 -2.39 -8.26 -7.48
C ILE A 131 -3.52 -7.96 -8.44
N ALA A 132 -4.68 -7.55 -7.94
CA ALA A 132 -5.78 -7.05 -8.74
C ALA A 132 -5.60 -5.55 -8.98
N VAL A 133 -5.55 -5.15 -10.24
CA VAL A 133 -5.25 -3.79 -10.68
C VAL A 133 -6.45 -3.21 -11.43
N PRO A 134 -7.00 -2.06 -11.00
CA PRO A 134 -8.12 -1.45 -11.70
C PRO A 134 -7.69 -0.87 -13.05
N PRO A 135 -8.62 -0.72 -14.00
CA PRO A 135 -8.36 0.01 -15.23
C PRO A 135 -7.87 1.43 -14.94
N LYS A 136 -6.98 1.93 -15.80
CA LYS A 136 -6.39 3.28 -15.70
C LYS A 136 -5.47 3.50 -14.47
N ALA A 137 -5.09 2.44 -13.75
CA ALA A 137 -4.14 2.55 -12.63
C ALA A 137 -2.78 3.10 -13.08
N GLU A 138 -2.38 2.87 -14.33
CA GLU A 138 -1.15 3.36 -14.95
C GLU A 138 -1.07 4.88 -15.02
N TYR A 139 -2.19 5.58 -14.93
CA TYR A 139 -2.25 7.05 -14.93
C TYR A 139 -2.17 7.67 -13.52
N GLU A 140 -2.18 6.84 -12.47
CA GLU A 140 -1.99 7.32 -11.09
C GLU A 140 -0.51 7.63 -10.81
N ALA A 141 -0.25 8.72 -10.09
CA ALA A 141 1.12 9.14 -9.76
C ALA A 141 1.92 8.05 -9.02
N GLY A 142 1.25 7.26 -8.18
CA GLY A 142 1.87 6.17 -7.42
C GLY A 142 2.03 4.85 -8.17
N PHE A 143 1.68 4.76 -9.45
CA PHE A 143 1.68 3.50 -10.21
C PHE A 143 3.03 2.78 -10.18
N GLN A 144 4.09 3.46 -10.58
CA GLN A 144 5.42 2.87 -10.61
C GLN A 144 5.87 2.42 -9.22
N LYS A 145 5.60 3.23 -8.20
CA LYS A 145 6.02 3.00 -6.82
C LYS A 145 5.47 1.69 -6.25
N TRP A 146 4.16 1.46 -6.32
CA TRP A 146 3.61 0.21 -5.80
C TRP A 146 4.01 -1.02 -6.64
N VAL A 147 4.20 -0.88 -7.97
CA VAL A 147 4.76 -1.97 -8.79
C VAL A 147 6.15 -2.35 -8.30
N GLU A 148 7.01 -1.35 -8.04
CA GLU A 148 8.34 -1.57 -7.49
C GLU A 148 8.31 -2.27 -6.14
N HIS A 149 7.40 -1.87 -5.23
CA HIS A 149 7.23 -2.49 -3.93
C HIS A 149 6.95 -3.99 -4.03
N PHE A 150 5.96 -4.38 -4.83
CA PHE A 150 5.59 -5.79 -4.92
C PHE A 150 6.54 -6.63 -5.76
N CYS A 151 7.17 -6.07 -6.79
CA CYS A 151 8.23 -6.75 -7.53
C CYS A 151 9.44 -7.01 -6.62
N ARG A 152 9.86 -6.03 -5.82
CA ARG A 152 10.95 -6.19 -4.85
C ARG A 152 10.59 -7.22 -3.79
N MET A 153 9.38 -7.15 -3.24
CA MET A 153 8.88 -8.14 -2.29
C MET A 153 8.89 -9.55 -2.88
N GLY A 154 8.38 -9.73 -4.11
CA GLY A 154 8.37 -11.02 -4.81
C GLY A 154 9.78 -11.57 -5.04
N SER A 155 10.71 -10.72 -5.46
CA SER A 155 12.12 -11.08 -5.64
C SER A 155 12.79 -11.49 -4.33
N THR A 156 12.56 -10.74 -3.25
CA THR A 156 13.15 -11.02 -1.93
C THR A 156 12.59 -12.29 -1.30
N LEU A 157 11.29 -12.54 -1.44
CA LEU A 157 10.63 -13.76 -0.95
C LEU A 157 10.87 -14.98 -1.87
N GLY A 158 11.42 -14.77 -3.07
CA GLY A 158 11.57 -15.84 -4.07
C GLY A 158 10.22 -16.36 -4.57
N CYS A 159 9.17 -15.56 -4.50
CA CYS A 159 7.82 -15.95 -4.90
C CYS A 159 7.37 -15.24 -6.18
N ARG A 160 6.36 -15.80 -6.83
CA ARG A 160 5.80 -15.28 -8.07
C ARG A 160 4.83 -14.12 -7.82
N VAL A 161 4.93 -13.07 -8.62
CA VAL A 161 3.98 -11.95 -8.61
C VAL A 161 3.06 -12.08 -9.81
N HIS A 162 1.76 -12.19 -9.59
CA HIS A 162 0.75 -12.36 -10.60
C HIS A 162 -0.15 -11.12 -10.66
N PHE A 163 -0.11 -10.41 -11.79
CA PHE A 163 -0.93 -9.24 -12.02
C PHE A 163 -2.20 -9.61 -12.78
N PHE A 164 -3.32 -9.11 -12.30
CA PHE A 164 -4.64 -9.22 -12.93
C PHE A 164 -5.08 -7.81 -13.32
N ALA A 165 -5.09 -7.53 -14.61
CA ALA A 165 -5.38 -6.20 -15.16
C ALA A 165 -6.03 -6.30 -16.55
N ASN A 166 -6.57 -5.19 -17.04
CA ASN A 166 -6.99 -5.10 -18.44
C ASN A 166 -5.77 -5.11 -19.40
N GLU A 167 -6.01 -5.17 -20.69
CA GLU A 167 -4.96 -5.30 -21.70
C GLU A 167 -4.02 -4.09 -21.74
N GLU A 168 -4.55 -2.87 -21.62
CA GLU A 168 -3.77 -1.63 -21.65
C GLU A 168 -2.82 -1.52 -20.45
N THR A 169 -3.35 -1.68 -19.23
CA THR A 169 -2.56 -1.67 -18.00
C THR A 169 -1.54 -2.81 -17.99
N THR A 170 -1.91 -4.01 -18.48
CA THR A 170 -1.01 -5.16 -18.58
C THR A 170 0.20 -4.87 -19.46
N THR A 171 -0.02 -4.24 -20.61
CA THR A 171 1.08 -3.87 -21.52
C THR A 171 2.10 -2.97 -20.81
N LEU A 172 1.63 -1.98 -20.07
CA LEU A 172 2.51 -1.07 -19.35
C LEU A 172 3.21 -1.72 -18.14
N LEU A 173 2.51 -2.60 -17.43
CA LEU A 173 3.11 -3.43 -16.37
C LEU A 173 4.24 -4.30 -16.91
N GLN A 174 4.03 -4.98 -18.04
CA GLN A 174 5.06 -5.82 -18.68
C GLN A 174 6.30 -5.02 -19.07
N ILE A 175 6.13 -3.84 -19.66
CA ILE A 175 7.23 -2.95 -20.02
C ILE A 175 8.01 -2.52 -18.77
N LEU A 176 7.33 -2.08 -17.73
CA LEU A 176 7.94 -1.61 -16.49
C LEU A 176 8.72 -2.74 -15.80
N VAL A 177 8.07 -3.91 -15.64
CA VAL A 177 8.68 -5.08 -15.00
C VAL A 177 9.90 -5.56 -15.80
N LYS A 178 9.79 -5.71 -17.12
CA LYS A 178 10.89 -6.13 -17.98
C LYS A 178 12.10 -5.19 -17.89
N LYS A 179 11.84 -3.88 -17.78
CA LYS A 179 12.90 -2.87 -17.75
C LYS A 179 13.62 -2.79 -16.41
N ARG A 180 12.89 -2.93 -15.28
CA ARG A 180 13.43 -2.67 -13.94
C ARG A 180 13.55 -3.91 -13.06
N PHE A 181 12.74 -4.94 -13.31
CA PHE A 181 12.58 -6.11 -12.44
C PHE A 181 12.61 -7.42 -13.22
N SER A 182 13.51 -7.50 -14.22
CA SER A 182 13.64 -8.67 -15.10
C SER A 182 13.94 -9.98 -14.36
N SER A 183 14.46 -9.92 -13.15
CA SER A 183 14.70 -11.09 -12.29
C SER A 183 13.49 -11.55 -11.49
N THR A 184 12.42 -10.74 -11.40
CA THR A 184 11.22 -11.10 -10.68
C THR A 184 10.36 -12.05 -11.53
N MET A 185 9.96 -13.17 -10.95
CA MET A 185 9.03 -14.09 -11.62
C MET A 185 7.63 -13.46 -11.65
N THR A 186 7.16 -13.11 -12.84
CA THR A 186 5.86 -12.46 -13.00
C THR A 186 4.95 -13.22 -13.96
N ASP A 187 3.66 -13.24 -13.64
CA ASP A 187 2.57 -13.71 -14.50
C ASP A 187 1.57 -12.58 -14.71
N PHE A 188 0.82 -12.64 -15.82
CA PHE A 188 -0.21 -11.67 -16.14
C PHE A 188 -1.48 -12.42 -16.59
N SER A 189 -2.61 -12.01 -16.06
CA SER A 189 -3.93 -12.51 -16.45
C SER A 189 -4.90 -11.35 -16.64
N ARG A 190 -5.87 -11.57 -17.50
CA ARG A 190 -6.84 -10.55 -17.87
C ARG A 190 -7.90 -10.37 -16.78
N LEU A 191 -8.17 -9.11 -16.44
CA LEU A 191 -9.25 -8.66 -15.57
C LEU A 191 -9.76 -7.34 -16.15
N ASP A 192 -10.77 -7.41 -17.03
CA ASP A 192 -11.26 -6.22 -17.74
C ASP A 192 -12.26 -5.42 -16.91
N ASP A 193 -13.11 -6.12 -16.17
CA ASP A 193 -14.13 -5.51 -15.34
C ASP A 193 -13.83 -5.79 -13.87
N TRP A 194 -13.89 -4.74 -13.07
CA TRP A 194 -13.71 -4.87 -11.62
C TRP A 194 -14.80 -5.74 -10.96
N GLY A 195 -15.96 -5.85 -11.60
CA GLY A 195 -17.02 -6.79 -11.21
C GLY A 195 -16.59 -8.25 -11.23
N ASP A 196 -15.59 -8.60 -12.05
CA ASP A 196 -15.02 -9.94 -12.18
C ASP A 196 -13.99 -10.29 -11.11
N LEU A 197 -13.74 -9.40 -10.14
CA LEU A 197 -12.82 -9.65 -9.02
C LEU A 197 -13.09 -10.98 -8.31
N LEU A 198 -14.35 -11.41 -8.27
CA LEU A 198 -14.75 -12.68 -7.66
C LEU A 198 -14.18 -13.91 -8.37
N LEU A 199 -13.80 -13.82 -9.64
CA LEU A 199 -13.14 -14.91 -10.35
C LEU A 199 -11.78 -15.26 -9.73
N LEU A 200 -11.17 -14.32 -9.02
CA LEU A 200 -9.90 -14.56 -8.30
C LEU A 200 -10.07 -15.53 -7.11
N THR A 201 -11.29 -15.77 -6.61
CA THR A 201 -11.52 -16.70 -5.50
C THR A 201 -11.01 -18.11 -5.81
N GLY A 202 -11.09 -18.54 -7.06
CA GLY A 202 -10.55 -19.83 -7.52
C GLY A 202 -9.03 -19.85 -7.73
N GLN A 203 -8.37 -18.70 -7.67
CA GLN A 203 -6.93 -18.55 -7.94
C GLN A 203 -6.10 -18.17 -6.72
N VAL A 204 -6.76 -17.71 -5.64
CA VAL A 204 -6.09 -17.28 -4.41
C VAL A 204 -6.18 -18.38 -3.36
N ASN A 205 -5.09 -19.11 -3.15
CA ASN A 205 -4.98 -20.13 -2.11
C ASN A 205 -4.67 -19.51 -0.74
N TYR A 206 -4.71 -20.31 0.32
CA TYR A 206 -4.46 -19.87 1.69
C TYR A 206 -3.03 -19.34 1.91
N ASP A 207 -2.05 -19.85 1.15
CA ASP A 207 -0.63 -19.47 1.18
C ASP A 207 -0.28 -18.34 0.19
N HIS A 208 -1.28 -17.74 -0.44
CA HIS A 208 -1.13 -16.58 -1.30
C HIS A 208 -1.45 -15.29 -0.53
N LEU A 209 -0.80 -14.21 -0.94
CA LEU A 209 -1.19 -12.85 -0.59
C LEU A 209 -2.05 -12.28 -1.71
N LEU A 210 -3.25 -11.82 -1.38
CA LEU A 210 -4.08 -11.02 -2.27
C LEU A 210 -3.80 -9.54 -2.03
N VAL A 211 -3.48 -8.82 -3.08
CA VAL A 211 -3.30 -7.37 -3.07
C VAL A 211 -4.37 -6.75 -3.94
N ILE A 212 -5.09 -5.80 -3.41
CA ILE A 212 -6.07 -5.00 -4.14
C ILE A 212 -5.51 -3.60 -4.29
N ILE A 213 -5.24 -3.20 -5.52
CA ILE A 213 -4.95 -1.79 -5.82
C ILE A 213 -6.29 -1.07 -5.86
N SER A 214 -6.53 -0.24 -4.87
CA SER A 214 -7.75 0.57 -4.76
C SER A 214 -7.48 1.99 -5.24
N ALA A 215 -8.51 2.80 -5.32
CA ALA A 215 -8.38 4.20 -5.69
C ALA A 215 -9.16 5.10 -4.73
N ARG A 216 -8.73 6.35 -4.60
CA ARG A 216 -9.48 7.36 -3.87
C ARG A 216 -10.61 7.90 -4.76
N ARG A 217 -11.72 8.31 -4.14
CA ARG A 217 -12.79 9.00 -4.89
C ARG A 217 -12.21 10.24 -5.58
N GLY A 218 -12.49 10.38 -6.88
CA GLY A 218 -11.96 11.46 -7.71
C GLY A 218 -10.62 11.13 -8.41
N SER A 219 -10.00 10.00 -8.12
CA SER A 219 -8.87 9.50 -8.91
C SER A 219 -9.32 8.93 -10.25
N ILE A 220 -8.43 8.92 -11.23
CA ILE A 220 -8.75 8.45 -12.60
C ILE A 220 -9.05 6.95 -12.66
N SER A 221 -8.43 6.16 -11.79
CA SER A 221 -8.63 4.72 -11.69
C SER A 221 -9.79 4.35 -10.75
N TYR A 222 -10.53 5.35 -10.23
CA TYR A 222 -11.68 5.07 -9.36
C TYR A 222 -12.82 4.40 -10.13
N ASP A 223 -13.26 3.26 -9.62
CA ASP A 223 -14.41 2.53 -10.15
C ASP A 223 -15.52 2.47 -9.08
N PRO A 224 -16.81 2.74 -9.44
CA PRO A 224 -17.92 2.63 -8.50
C PRO A 224 -18.07 1.23 -7.87
N ALA A 225 -17.56 0.18 -8.52
CA ALA A 225 -17.53 -1.17 -7.96
C ALA A 225 -16.69 -1.29 -6.69
N PHE A 226 -15.77 -0.35 -6.43
CA PHE A 226 -15.04 -0.27 -5.16
C PHE A 226 -15.97 -0.11 -3.94
N GLU A 227 -17.16 0.43 -4.10
CA GLU A 227 -18.12 0.53 -3.01
C GLU A 227 -18.63 -0.84 -2.54
N ARG A 228 -18.59 -1.87 -3.40
CA ARG A 228 -18.95 -3.26 -3.07
C ARG A 228 -17.75 -4.06 -2.55
N LEU A 229 -16.54 -3.56 -2.75
CA LEU A 229 -15.30 -4.25 -2.40
C LEU A 229 -15.27 -4.70 -0.92
N PRO A 230 -15.70 -3.88 0.08
CA PRO A 230 -15.73 -4.31 1.47
C PRO A 230 -16.52 -5.58 1.70
N ALA A 231 -17.74 -5.64 1.17
CA ALA A 231 -18.62 -6.79 1.31
C ALA A 231 -18.06 -8.03 0.59
N GLN A 232 -17.49 -7.84 -0.61
CA GLN A 232 -16.87 -8.92 -1.39
C GLN A 232 -15.65 -9.50 -0.67
N LEU A 233 -14.75 -8.66 -0.16
CA LEU A 233 -13.57 -9.12 0.58
C LEU A 233 -13.96 -9.82 1.88
N GLY A 234 -14.95 -9.28 2.61
CA GLY A 234 -15.46 -9.89 3.84
C GLY A 234 -16.09 -11.26 3.62
N LYS A 235 -16.80 -11.45 2.51
CA LYS A 235 -17.50 -12.68 2.20
C LYS A 235 -16.60 -13.75 1.56
N TYR A 236 -15.76 -13.36 0.62
CA TYR A 236 -15.06 -14.31 -0.24
C TYR A 236 -13.58 -14.48 0.05
N PHE A 237 -12.94 -13.49 0.68
CA PHE A 237 -11.50 -13.48 0.98
C PHE A 237 -11.20 -13.34 2.49
N ALA A 238 -12.19 -13.64 3.34
CA ALA A 238 -12.02 -13.55 4.80
C ALA A 238 -10.86 -14.40 5.32
N ASN A 239 -10.58 -15.52 4.66
CA ASN A 239 -9.57 -16.51 5.05
C ASN A 239 -8.25 -16.37 4.27
N ASN A 240 -8.03 -15.23 3.61
CA ASN A 240 -6.78 -14.95 2.91
C ASN A 240 -5.99 -13.84 3.59
N SER A 241 -4.66 -13.90 3.46
CA SER A 241 -3.82 -12.74 3.72
C SER A 241 -4.10 -11.67 2.65
N LEU A 242 -4.31 -10.43 3.08
CA LEU A 242 -4.84 -9.37 2.23
C LEU A 242 -4.14 -8.05 2.47
N ILE A 243 -3.84 -7.32 1.41
CA ILE A 243 -3.45 -5.91 1.44
C ILE A 243 -4.42 -5.14 0.54
N VAL A 244 -4.98 -4.05 1.06
CA VAL A 244 -5.62 -3.01 0.24
C VAL A 244 -4.68 -1.83 0.18
N LEU A 245 -4.24 -1.48 -1.02
CA LEU A 245 -3.30 -0.40 -1.27
C LEU A 245 -4.02 0.77 -1.93
N TYR A 246 -3.83 1.96 -1.38
CA TYR A 246 -4.23 3.24 -1.97
C TYR A 246 -2.97 3.96 -2.47
N PRO A 247 -2.80 4.14 -3.80
CA PRO A 247 -1.60 4.71 -4.38
C PRO A 247 -1.27 6.11 -3.89
N ASP A 248 0.01 6.47 -3.95
CA ASP A 248 0.49 7.84 -3.72
C ASP A 248 -0.09 8.79 -4.80
N GLN A 249 -0.56 9.96 -4.38
CA GLN A 249 -1.12 10.98 -5.28
C GLN A 249 -0.14 12.11 -5.57
N LEU A 250 0.98 12.20 -4.84
CA LEU A 250 1.93 13.32 -4.95
C LEU A 250 3.12 13.02 -5.86
N GLY A 251 3.35 11.74 -6.22
CA GLY A 251 4.54 11.32 -6.98
C GLY A 251 5.83 11.39 -6.17
N GLU A 252 6.97 11.16 -6.83
CA GLU A 252 8.28 11.24 -6.21
C GLU A 252 8.66 12.69 -5.87
N PRO A 253 9.41 12.94 -4.77
CA PRO A 253 9.83 14.28 -4.37
C PRO A 253 10.62 15.05 -5.43
N GLN A 254 11.31 14.35 -6.35
CA GLN A 254 12.04 14.96 -7.46
C GLN A 254 11.10 15.65 -8.48
N ASP A 255 9.86 15.20 -8.59
CA ASP A 255 8.85 15.85 -9.45
C ASP A 255 8.29 17.14 -8.84
N MET A 256 8.43 17.31 -7.51
CA MET A 256 7.99 18.52 -6.80
C MET A 256 8.95 19.70 -6.97
N LEU A 257 10.19 19.49 -7.42
CA LEU A 257 11.18 20.56 -7.64
C LEU A 257 10.98 21.33 -8.95
N SER A 258 10.05 20.93 -9.81
CA SER A 258 9.62 21.78 -10.90
C SER A 258 8.68 22.86 -10.37
N PHE A 259 9.21 24.07 -10.20
CA PHE A 259 8.48 25.29 -9.87
C PHE A 259 7.41 25.58 -10.93
N SER A 260 6.28 24.94 -10.88
CA SER A 260 5.12 25.29 -11.67
C SER A 260 3.97 25.66 -10.74
N ASN A 261 3.86 26.98 -10.58
CA ASN A 261 2.71 27.80 -10.21
C ASN A 261 1.65 27.18 -9.26
N PRO A 262 1.52 27.65 -7.98
CA PRO A 262 0.56 27.13 -7.02
C PRO A 262 -0.90 27.57 -7.22
N ARG A 263 -1.25 28.16 -8.37
CA ARG A 263 -2.59 28.71 -8.66
C ARG A 263 -3.14 28.19 -9.99
N GLY A 264 -3.37 26.89 -10.07
CA GLY A 264 -4.08 26.32 -11.21
C GLY A 264 -4.82 25.07 -10.78
N ASN A 265 -6.14 25.13 -10.66
CA ASN A 265 -7.01 23.98 -10.81
C ASN A 265 -6.75 23.39 -12.21
N ASN A 266 -5.93 22.35 -12.33
CA ASN A 266 -5.67 21.75 -13.62
C ASN A 266 -5.59 20.24 -13.48
N GLU A 267 -6.74 19.60 -13.51
CA GLU A 267 -6.87 18.19 -13.84
C GLU A 267 -6.17 17.89 -15.18
N ASP A 268 -6.31 18.77 -16.18
CA ASP A 268 -5.67 18.67 -17.50
C ASP A 268 -4.12 18.65 -17.47
N GLN A 269 -3.49 19.40 -16.55
CA GLN A 269 -2.02 19.40 -16.44
C GLN A 269 -1.46 18.12 -15.83
N HIS A 270 -2.25 17.38 -15.07
CA HIS A 270 -1.83 16.09 -14.53
C HIS A 270 -1.74 15.05 -15.67
N TYR A 271 -2.72 15.05 -16.55
CA TYR A 271 -2.74 14.17 -17.75
C TYR A 271 -1.60 14.48 -18.72
N GLU A 272 -1.29 15.77 -18.96
CA GLU A 272 -0.15 16.16 -19.80
C GLU A 272 1.22 15.76 -19.19
N LYS A 273 1.37 15.84 -17.87
CA LYS A 273 2.62 15.43 -17.19
C LYS A 273 2.84 13.93 -17.25
N VAL A 274 1.81 13.14 -17.03
CA VAL A 274 1.85 11.69 -17.17
C VAL A 274 2.15 11.30 -18.62
N GLY A 275 1.49 11.93 -19.59
CA GLY A 275 1.77 11.74 -21.03
C GLY A 275 3.21 12.11 -21.41
N LYS A 276 3.73 13.26 -20.92
CA LYS A 276 5.13 13.69 -21.15
C LYS A 276 6.12 12.78 -20.43
N TRP A 277 5.78 12.25 -19.27
CA TRP A 277 6.58 11.28 -18.54
C TRP A 277 6.70 9.97 -19.32
N PHE A 278 5.59 9.42 -19.86
CA PHE A 278 5.61 8.29 -20.78
C PHE A 278 6.45 8.57 -22.02
N TYR A 279 6.31 9.73 -22.66
CA TYR A 279 7.10 10.11 -23.85
C TYR A 279 8.62 10.17 -23.58
N LYS A 280 9.01 10.65 -22.39
CA LYS A 280 10.43 10.70 -21.99
C LYS A 280 11.02 9.34 -21.69
N TRP A 281 10.19 8.34 -21.45
CA TRP A 281 10.55 6.97 -21.15
C TRP A 281 10.66 6.08 -22.39
N PHE A 282 10.04 6.48 -23.50
CA PHE A 282 10.04 5.74 -24.76
C PHE A 282 11.09 6.25 -25.77
N LYS A 283 11.89 7.28 -25.43
CA LYS A 283 13.13 7.64 -26.12
C LYS A 283 14.32 7.10 -25.33
#